data_102008cf748d066eeb5106b697203d24
#
_entry.id   102008cf748d066eeb5106b697203d24
#
_cell.length_a   1.000
_cell.length_b   1.000
_cell.length_c   1.000
_cell.angle_alpha   90.00
_cell.angle_beta   90.00
_cell.angle_gamma   90.00
#
_symmetry.space_group_name_H-M   'P 1'
#
loop_
_entity.id
_entity.type
_entity.pdbx_description
1 polymer ?
#
loop_
_entity_poly.entity_id
_entity_poly.type
_entity_poly.pdbx_seq_one_letter_code
_entity_poly.pdbx_strand_id
1 'polypeptide(L)'
;MPGTFLSIASGPGIGFATARRFGRQGYRVVLAARNVERLQADAAKLRAEGIEATTVQVDAADATAVARVVASIGPELEVLHYNGGILHYDDAGALRTRSLADETIDTLVSDTKVNVSSALASIHAAAPAMTAQGRGTILLTGGGLGVRPSADFLTLSVGKAGIRAIALALFAQLKERGIHVATVTVAKLVSPQSSEADEVADAFWELHSQPPSQWLAESVYS
;
A
#
# COMPACT_ATOMS: atom_id res chain seq x y z
N MET A 1 1.69 -0.77 -23.94
CA MET A 1 0.68 -0.23 -22.99
C MET A 1 1.22 -0.46 -21.59
N PRO A 2 0.96 0.43 -20.62
CA PRO A 2 1.30 0.19 -19.24
C PRO A 2 0.70 -1.14 -18.74
N GLY A 3 1.36 -1.75 -17.76
CA GLY A 3 0.92 -3.02 -17.19
C GLY A 3 -0.21 -2.86 -16.15
N THR A 4 -0.23 -3.73 -15.17
CA THR A 4 -1.22 -3.72 -14.10
C THR A 4 -0.68 -3.01 -12.85
N PHE A 5 -1.48 -2.10 -12.30
CA PHE A 5 -1.35 -1.54 -10.96
C PHE A 5 -2.24 -2.34 -10.00
N LEU A 6 -1.64 -2.97 -9.01
CA LEU A 6 -2.36 -3.71 -7.96
C LEU A 6 -2.26 -2.96 -6.63
N SER A 7 -3.39 -2.59 -6.03
CA SER A 7 -3.45 -2.01 -4.69
C SER A 7 -3.97 -3.03 -3.68
N ILE A 8 -3.12 -3.49 -2.77
CA ILE A 8 -3.48 -4.36 -1.65
C ILE A 8 -3.89 -3.50 -0.45
N ALA A 9 -4.93 -3.93 0.26
CA ALA A 9 -5.59 -3.17 1.33
C ALA A 9 -6.05 -1.78 0.85
N SER A 10 -6.58 -1.74 -0.37
CA SER A 10 -7.09 -0.51 -0.98
C SER A 10 -8.22 0.08 -0.15
N GLY A 11 -7.97 1.21 0.49
CA GLY A 11 -8.94 2.00 1.25
C GLY A 11 -9.53 3.14 0.43
N PRO A 12 -10.58 3.83 0.93
CA PRO A 12 -11.27 4.90 0.21
C PRO A 12 -10.48 6.23 0.14
N GLY A 13 -9.38 6.35 0.89
CA GLY A 13 -8.47 7.50 0.88
C GLY A 13 -7.29 7.26 -0.06
N ILE A 14 -6.08 7.14 0.50
CA ILE A 14 -4.81 7.00 -0.24
C ILE A 14 -4.88 5.85 -1.27
N GLY A 15 -5.42 4.68 -0.90
CA GLY A 15 -5.48 3.54 -1.80
C GLY A 15 -6.28 3.82 -3.07
N PHE A 16 -7.47 4.43 -2.93
CA PHE A 16 -8.31 4.82 -4.06
C PHE A 16 -7.68 5.95 -4.89
N ALA A 17 -7.16 7.00 -4.24
CA ALA A 17 -6.54 8.13 -4.93
C ALA A 17 -5.31 7.68 -5.75
N THR A 18 -4.46 6.82 -5.18
CA THR A 18 -3.30 6.26 -5.88
C THR A 18 -3.74 5.41 -7.08
N ALA A 19 -4.74 4.53 -6.89
CA ALA A 19 -5.29 3.72 -7.97
C ALA A 19 -5.84 4.59 -9.12
N ARG A 20 -6.57 5.66 -8.79
CA ARG A 20 -7.08 6.64 -9.77
C ARG A 20 -5.94 7.35 -10.50
N ARG A 21 -4.89 7.75 -9.77
CA ARG A 21 -3.72 8.44 -10.34
C ARG A 21 -3.02 7.58 -11.39
N PHE A 22 -2.75 6.29 -11.06
CA PHE A 22 -2.14 5.35 -12.00
C PHE A 22 -3.07 4.99 -13.16
N GLY A 23 -4.36 4.78 -12.89
CA GLY A 23 -5.36 4.50 -13.93
C GLY A 23 -5.46 5.60 -14.99
N ARG A 24 -5.39 6.88 -14.58
CA ARG A 24 -5.35 8.04 -15.50
C ARG A 24 -4.08 8.07 -16.38
N GLN A 25 -3.06 7.31 -16.03
CA GLN A 25 -1.85 7.11 -16.84
C GLN A 25 -1.91 5.85 -17.72
N GLY A 26 -3.09 5.21 -17.78
CA GLY A 26 -3.35 4.06 -18.65
C GLY A 26 -3.06 2.70 -18.04
N TYR A 27 -2.74 2.61 -16.74
CA TYR A 27 -2.62 1.33 -16.04
C TYR A 27 -3.98 0.65 -15.89
N ARG A 28 -4.03 -0.67 -16.09
CA ARG A 28 -5.13 -1.48 -15.57
C ARG A 28 -5.06 -1.50 -14.05
N VAL A 29 -6.17 -1.23 -13.40
CA VAL A 29 -6.25 -1.15 -11.94
C VAL A 29 -6.88 -2.41 -11.36
N VAL A 30 -6.23 -3.00 -10.36
CA VAL A 30 -6.80 -4.06 -9.53
C VAL A 30 -6.85 -3.55 -8.09
N LEU A 31 -8.07 -3.43 -7.54
CA LEU A 31 -8.31 -3.07 -6.14
C LEU A 31 -8.53 -4.32 -5.31
N ALA A 32 -7.74 -4.53 -4.26
CA ALA A 32 -7.84 -5.70 -3.39
C ALA A 32 -8.04 -5.29 -1.93
N ALA A 33 -9.14 -5.72 -1.30
CA ALA A 33 -9.47 -5.50 0.11
C ALA A 33 -10.59 -6.44 0.58
N ARG A 34 -10.97 -6.35 1.86
CA ARG A 34 -11.99 -7.21 2.49
C ARG A 34 -13.42 -6.87 2.08
N ASN A 35 -13.74 -5.58 2.00
CA ASN A 35 -15.11 -5.10 1.76
C ASN A 35 -15.40 -5.06 0.26
N VAL A 36 -16.13 -6.07 -0.23
CA VAL A 36 -16.46 -6.26 -1.65
C VAL A 36 -17.35 -5.14 -2.18
N GLU A 37 -18.36 -4.74 -1.43
CA GLU A 37 -19.32 -3.70 -1.86
C GLU A 37 -18.62 -2.37 -2.08
N ARG A 38 -17.76 -1.96 -1.14
CA ARG A 38 -16.94 -0.75 -1.28
C ARG A 38 -15.97 -0.86 -2.46
N LEU A 39 -15.29 -2.00 -2.63
CA LEU A 39 -14.40 -2.21 -3.79
C LEU A 39 -15.14 -2.06 -5.11
N GLN A 40 -16.33 -2.65 -5.22
CA GLN A 40 -17.15 -2.56 -6.43
C GLN A 40 -17.60 -1.12 -6.71
N ALA A 41 -18.00 -0.38 -5.67
CA ALA A 41 -18.33 1.03 -5.79
C ALA A 41 -17.13 1.88 -6.23
N ASP A 42 -15.95 1.63 -5.65
CA ASP A 42 -14.73 2.34 -6.03
C ASP A 42 -14.29 1.99 -7.46
N ALA A 43 -14.36 0.73 -7.87
CA ALA A 43 -14.08 0.32 -9.24
C ALA A 43 -15.09 0.91 -10.25
N ALA A 44 -16.37 1.04 -9.86
CA ALA A 44 -17.38 1.70 -10.70
C ALA A 44 -17.06 3.18 -10.93
N LYS A 45 -16.59 3.90 -9.90
CA LYS A 45 -16.12 5.30 -10.05
C LYS A 45 -14.94 5.40 -11.01
N LEU A 46 -13.94 4.51 -10.89
CA LEU A 46 -12.80 4.48 -11.80
C LEU A 46 -13.23 4.21 -13.26
N ARG A 47 -14.12 3.24 -13.46
CA ARG A 47 -14.66 2.93 -14.80
C ARG A 47 -15.46 4.09 -15.40
N ALA A 48 -16.19 4.85 -14.59
CA ALA A 48 -16.87 6.07 -15.03
C ALA A 48 -15.90 7.17 -15.49
N GLU A 49 -14.65 7.15 -15.00
CA GLU A 49 -13.56 8.01 -15.47
C GLU A 49 -12.80 7.41 -16.70
N GLY A 50 -13.26 6.28 -17.25
CA GLY A 50 -12.61 5.62 -18.40
C GLY A 50 -11.42 4.72 -18.00
N ILE A 51 -11.23 4.43 -16.72
CA ILE A 51 -10.15 3.61 -16.21
C ILE A 51 -10.58 2.14 -16.19
N GLU A 52 -9.80 1.24 -16.77
CA GLU A 52 -10.01 -0.20 -16.64
C GLU A 52 -9.74 -0.63 -15.19
N ALA A 53 -10.78 -1.04 -14.46
CA ALA A 53 -10.69 -1.36 -13.04
C ALA A 53 -11.44 -2.66 -12.70
N THR A 54 -10.76 -3.55 -11.97
CA THR A 54 -11.29 -4.79 -11.43
C THR A 54 -11.08 -4.89 -9.92
N THR A 55 -11.72 -5.86 -9.28
CA THR A 55 -11.65 -6.02 -7.82
C THR A 55 -11.35 -7.45 -7.44
N VAL A 56 -10.61 -7.63 -6.35
CA VAL A 56 -10.33 -8.93 -5.72
C VAL A 56 -10.61 -8.84 -4.23
N GLN A 57 -11.41 -9.76 -3.72
CA GLN A 57 -11.61 -9.86 -2.28
C GLN A 57 -10.41 -10.54 -1.63
N VAL A 58 -9.78 -9.90 -0.66
CA VAL A 58 -8.70 -10.49 0.15
C VAL A 58 -8.64 -9.84 1.52
N ASP A 59 -8.44 -10.65 2.56
CA ASP A 59 -8.12 -10.14 3.89
C ASP A 59 -6.61 -9.96 4.01
N ALA A 60 -6.18 -8.72 4.28
CA ALA A 60 -4.77 -8.42 4.51
C ALA A 60 -4.22 -9.03 5.83
N ALA A 61 -5.05 -9.62 6.69
CA ALA A 61 -4.60 -10.44 7.82
C ALA A 61 -4.18 -11.87 7.40
N ASP A 62 -4.53 -12.32 6.17
CA ASP A 62 -4.07 -13.58 5.58
C ASP A 62 -2.96 -13.32 4.55
N ALA A 63 -1.72 -13.33 5.03
CA ALA A 63 -0.53 -13.08 4.19
C ALA A 63 -0.40 -14.09 3.03
N THR A 64 -0.87 -15.33 3.22
CA THR A 64 -0.85 -16.37 2.18
C THR A 64 -1.87 -16.08 1.08
N ALA A 65 -3.08 -15.66 1.45
CA ALA A 65 -4.08 -15.23 0.48
C ALA A 65 -3.61 -13.99 -0.30
N VAL A 66 -3.00 -13.01 0.37
CA VAL A 66 -2.41 -11.84 -0.26
C VAL A 66 -1.32 -12.23 -1.27
N ALA A 67 -0.39 -13.12 -0.88
CA ALA A 67 0.64 -13.60 -1.80
C ALA A 67 0.05 -14.29 -3.04
N ARG A 68 -1.01 -15.10 -2.87
CA ARG A 68 -1.72 -15.73 -4.01
C ARG A 68 -2.35 -14.70 -4.94
N VAL A 69 -2.98 -13.65 -4.41
CA VAL A 69 -3.55 -12.56 -5.22
C VAL A 69 -2.46 -11.87 -6.03
N VAL A 70 -1.35 -11.51 -5.40
CA VAL A 70 -0.22 -10.87 -6.10
C VAL A 70 0.34 -11.78 -7.20
N ALA A 71 0.58 -13.05 -6.89
CA ALA A 71 1.10 -14.02 -7.84
C ALA A 71 0.15 -14.26 -9.03
N SER A 72 -1.17 -14.18 -8.82
CA SER A 72 -2.17 -14.40 -9.87
C SER A 72 -2.18 -13.33 -10.95
N ILE A 73 -1.66 -12.13 -10.69
CA ILE A 73 -1.49 -11.08 -11.72
C ILE A 73 -0.37 -11.47 -12.71
N GLY A 74 0.63 -12.22 -12.22
CA GLY A 74 1.68 -12.75 -13.05
C GLY A 74 2.56 -11.67 -13.70
N PRO A 75 3.02 -11.89 -14.96
CA PRO A 75 3.95 -10.98 -15.64
C PRO A 75 3.34 -9.64 -16.02
N GLU A 76 2.03 -9.46 -15.90
CA GLU A 76 1.38 -8.17 -16.17
C GLU A 76 1.52 -7.18 -14.99
N LEU A 77 1.93 -7.66 -13.80
CA LEU A 77 2.14 -6.82 -12.63
C LEU A 77 3.35 -5.91 -12.84
N GLU A 78 3.11 -4.63 -13.03
CA GLU A 78 4.15 -3.62 -13.17
C GLU A 78 4.29 -2.77 -11.90
N VAL A 79 3.18 -2.48 -11.21
CA VAL A 79 3.17 -1.71 -9.97
C VAL A 79 2.39 -2.43 -8.88
N LEU A 80 3.07 -2.74 -7.79
CA LEU A 80 2.46 -3.21 -6.55
C LEU A 80 2.38 -2.04 -5.56
N HIS A 81 1.17 -1.70 -5.11
CA HIS A 81 0.96 -0.76 -4.02
C HIS A 81 0.42 -1.48 -2.79
N TYR A 82 1.16 -1.47 -1.69
CA TYR A 82 0.70 -1.95 -0.40
C TYR A 82 0.27 -0.79 0.50
N ASN A 83 -1.04 -0.72 0.76
CA ASN A 83 -1.65 0.38 1.52
C ASN A 83 -2.14 -0.07 2.91
N GLY A 84 -1.67 -1.22 3.41
CA GLY A 84 -2.07 -1.74 4.71
C GLY A 84 -1.69 -0.83 5.88
N GLY A 85 -2.63 -0.69 6.80
CA GLY A 85 -2.46 0.06 8.04
C GLY A 85 -3.74 0.00 8.85
N ILE A 86 -3.66 -0.48 10.10
CA ILE A 86 -4.82 -0.56 10.97
C ILE A 86 -4.88 0.68 11.85
N LEU A 87 -5.99 1.38 11.75
CA LEU A 87 -6.45 2.39 12.69
C LEU A 87 -7.72 1.86 13.35
N HIS A 88 -7.79 1.96 14.66
CA HIS A 88 -8.98 1.58 15.43
C HIS A 88 -9.83 2.83 15.69
N TYR A 89 -11.14 2.67 15.55
CA TYR A 89 -12.11 3.72 15.81
C TYR A 89 -13.07 3.25 16.90
N ASP A 90 -13.59 4.18 17.68
CA ASP A 90 -14.67 3.91 18.63
C ASP A 90 -16.05 3.86 17.92
N ASP A 91 -17.09 3.58 18.69
CA ASP A 91 -18.46 3.47 18.18
C ASP A 91 -19.01 4.83 17.65
N ALA A 92 -18.41 5.93 18.04
CA ALA A 92 -18.71 7.27 17.53
C ALA A 92 -17.89 7.63 16.27
N GLY A 93 -16.99 6.75 15.82
CA GLY A 93 -16.13 6.98 14.67
C GLY A 93 -14.91 7.87 14.96
N ALA A 94 -14.62 8.15 16.24
CA ALA A 94 -13.41 8.85 16.62
C ALA A 94 -12.22 7.88 16.72
N LEU A 95 -11.02 8.41 16.44
CA LEU A 95 -9.80 7.62 16.50
C LEU A 95 -9.55 7.16 17.94
N ARG A 96 -9.45 5.85 18.13
CA ARG A 96 -9.29 5.26 19.45
C ARG A 96 -7.81 5.12 19.81
N THR A 97 -7.44 5.73 20.95
CA THR A 97 -6.15 5.51 21.58
C THR A 97 -6.25 4.37 22.60
N ARG A 98 -5.22 3.54 22.71
CA ARG A 98 -5.14 2.45 23.69
C ARG A 98 -3.74 2.31 24.25
N SER A 99 -3.66 2.04 25.54
CA SER A 99 -2.41 1.59 26.13
C SER A 99 -2.14 0.12 25.73
N LEU A 100 -0.89 -0.29 25.77
CA LEU A 100 -0.53 -1.70 25.51
C LEU A 100 -1.25 -2.66 26.46
N ALA A 101 -1.51 -2.24 27.70
CA ALA A 101 -2.20 -3.06 28.72
C ALA A 101 -3.67 -3.33 28.37
N ASP A 102 -4.28 -2.46 27.56
CA ASP A 102 -5.69 -2.58 27.16
C ASP A 102 -5.86 -3.33 25.84
N GLU A 103 -4.76 -3.72 25.18
CA GLU A 103 -4.81 -4.48 23.94
C GLU A 103 -4.91 -5.99 24.22
N THR A 104 -5.64 -6.70 23.38
CA THR A 104 -5.65 -8.17 23.40
C THR A 104 -4.49 -8.71 22.56
N ILE A 105 -4.02 -9.90 22.90
CA ILE A 105 -3.00 -10.60 22.10
C ILE A 105 -3.47 -10.80 20.66
N ASP A 106 -4.75 -11.13 20.45
CA ASP A 106 -5.32 -11.32 19.11
C ASP A 106 -5.28 -10.04 18.29
N THR A 107 -5.57 -8.86 18.89
CA THR A 107 -5.44 -7.56 18.23
C THR A 107 -3.98 -7.28 17.86
N LEU A 108 -3.05 -7.48 18.79
CA LEU A 108 -1.61 -7.25 18.53
C LEU A 108 -1.10 -8.12 17.37
N VAL A 109 -1.48 -9.39 17.36
CA VAL A 109 -1.11 -10.35 16.29
C VAL A 109 -1.77 -9.98 14.95
N SER A 110 -3.06 -9.68 14.96
CA SER A 110 -3.82 -9.33 13.76
C SER A 110 -3.28 -8.03 13.10
N ASP A 111 -3.06 -7.00 13.91
CA ASP A 111 -2.52 -5.72 13.42
C ASP A 111 -1.13 -5.90 12.80
N THR A 112 -0.27 -6.70 13.45
CA THR A 112 1.06 -6.98 12.92
C THR A 112 1.01 -7.74 11.59
N LYS A 113 0.07 -8.68 11.44
CA LYS A 113 -0.16 -9.39 10.16
C LYS A 113 -0.50 -8.42 9.04
N VAL A 114 -1.46 -7.53 9.26
CA VAL A 114 -1.85 -6.52 8.26
C VAL A 114 -0.73 -5.49 8.05
N ASN A 115 -0.15 -4.97 9.12
CA ASN A 115 0.75 -3.83 9.01
C ASN A 115 2.13 -4.21 8.44
N VAL A 116 2.59 -5.47 8.62
CA VAL A 116 3.95 -5.89 8.24
C VAL A 116 3.98 -7.18 7.44
N SER A 117 3.41 -8.28 7.96
CA SER A 117 3.60 -9.62 7.38
C SER A 117 3.08 -9.70 5.94
N SER A 118 1.92 -9.11 5.67
CA SER A 118 1.32 -9.12 4.34
C SER A 118 2.01 -8.18 3.36
N ALA A 119 2.67 -7.12 3.82
CA ALA A 119 3.56 -6.32 2.98
C ALA A 119 4.75 -7.16 2.50
N LEU A 120 5.40 -7.88 3.41
CA LEU A 120 6.50 -8.81 3.07
C LEU A 120 6.04 -9.91 2.11
N ALA A 121 4.88 -10.52 2.38
CA ALA A 121 4.31 -11.55 1.51
C ALA A 121 3.98 -11.03 0.10
N SER A 122 3.47 -9.79 0.01
CA SER A 122 3.20 -9.12 -1.27
C SER A 122 4.47 -8.91 -2.08
N ILE A 123 5.53 -8.42 -1.45
CA ILE A 123 6.83 -8.19 -2.09
C ILE A 123 7.45 -9.52 -2.52
N HIS A 124 7.42 -10.52 -1.64
CA HIS A 124 7.93 -11.88 -1.94
C HIS A 124 7.26 -12.48 -3.16
N ALA A 125 5.95 -12.31 -3.30
CA ALA A 125 5.18 -12.83 -4.42
C ALA A 125 5.39 -12.04 -5.73
N ALA A 126 5.60 -10.71 -5.66
CA ALA A 126 5.80 -9.85 -6.83
C ALA A 126 7.23 -9.93 -7.40
N ALA A 127 8.24 -10.01 -6.54
CA ALA A 127 9.64 -9.87 -6.91
C ALA A 127 10.12 -10.87 -7.99
N PRO A 128 9.73 -12.17 -8.00
CA PRO A 128 10.18 -13.10 -9.04
C PRO A 128 9.75 -12.68 -10.47
N ALA A 129 8.47 -12.31 -10.65
CA ALA A 129 7.96 -11.90 -11.96
C ALA A 129 8.60 -10.57 -12.42
N MET A 130 8.72 -9.59 -11.51
CA MET A 130 9.36 -8.31 -11.79
C MET A 130 10.86 -8.48 -12.12
N THR A 131 11.57 -9.36 -11.38
CA THR A 131 12.99 -9.68 -11.67
C THR A 131 13.15 -10.31 -13.04
N ALA A 132 12.29 -11.25 -13.41
CA ALA A 132 12.34 -11.89 -14.73
C ALA A 132 12.11 -10.90 -15.88
N GLN A 133 11.37 -9.83 -15.64
CA GLN A 133 11.13 -8.74 -16.59
C GLN A 133 12.23 -7.66 -16.55
N GLY A 134 13.09 -7.63 -15.52
CA GLY A 134 14.05 -6.56 -15.29
C GLY A 134 13.41 -5.20 -14.98
N ARG A 135 12.14 -5.18 -14.57
CA ARG A 135 11.39 -3.95 -14.26
C ARG A 135 10.25 -4.22 -13.28
N GLY A 136 9.91 -3.23 -12.50
CA GLY A 136 8.78 -3.23 -11.57
C GLY A 136 8.89 -2.10 -10.56
N THR A 137 7.76 -1.75 -9.94
CA THR A 137 7.73 -0.77 -8.87
C THR A 137 6.90 -1.30 -7.70
N ILE A 138 7.44 -1.20 -6.50
CA ILE A 138 6.79 -1.59 -5.25
C ILE A 138 6.68 -0.36 -4.37
N LEU A 139 5.45 0.10 -4.16
CA LEU A 139 5.11 1.29 -3.40
C LEU A 139 4.46 0.91 -2.08
N LEU A 140 4.97 1.45 -0.98
CA LEU A 140 4.51 1.14 0.36
C LEU A 140 3.98 2.40 1.04
N THR A 141 2.76 2.34 1.60
CA THR A 141 2.21 3.46 2.37
C THR A 141 2.82 3.48 3.77
N GLY A 142 3.86 4.27 3.94
CA GLY A 142 4.50 4.58 5.21
C GLY A 142 3.65 5.52 6.07
N GLY A 143 4.22 6.01 7.15
CA GLY A 143 3.56 6.99 8.02
C GLY A 143 4.49 7.60 9.05
N GLY A 144 4.19 8.82 9.48
CA GLY A 144 5.00 9.58 10.45
C GLY A 144 5.20 8.87 11.77
N LEU A 145 4.27 7.99 12.17
CA LEU A 145 4.39 7.13 13.35
C LEU A 145 5.53 6.10 13.24
N GLY A 146 5.99 5.78 12.04
CA GLY A 146 7.18 4.95 11.84
C GLY A 146 8.50 5.68 12.11
N VAL A 147 8.48 7.01 12.14
CA VAL A 147 9.63 7.88 12.44
C VAL A 147 9.56 8.41 13.87
N ARG A 148 8.37 8.80 14.31
CA ARG A 148 8.06 9.28 15.68
C ARG A 148 6.95 8.41 16.25
N PRO A 149 7.27 7.27 16.89
CA PRO A 149 6.29 6.34 17.41
C PRO A 149 5.51 6.95 18.59
N SER A 150 4.24 6.56 18.72
CA SER A 150 3.35 6.92 19.82
C SER A 150 2.89 5.67 20.55
N ALA A 151 2.88 5.70 21.88
CA ALA A 151 2.32 4.63 22.68
C ALA A 151 0.80 4.47 22.49
N ASP A 152 0.11 5.55 22.18
CA ASP A 152 -1.36 5.56 21.94
C ASP A 152 -1.74 4.86 20.63
N PHE A 153 -0.78 4.70 19.71
CA PHE A 153 -0.94 4.04 18.41
C PHE A 153 0.18 3.01 18.19
N LEU A 154 0.46 2.19 19.21
CA LEU A 154 1.66 1.36 19.24
C LEU A 154 1.72 0.38 18.07
N THR A 155 0.64 -0.38 17.80
CA THR A 155 0.61 -1.37 16.70
C THR A 155 0.81 -0.72 15.34
N LEU A 156 0.21 0.45 15.12
CA LEU A 156 0.40 1.22 13.90
C LEU A 156 1.83 1.78 13.81
N SER A 157 2.39 2.27 14.94
CA SER A 157 3.78 2.77 14.99
C SER A 157 4.78 1.67 14.62
N VAL A 158 4.63 0.48 15.20
CA VAL A 158 5.44 -0.72 14.85
C VAL A 158 5.25 -1.06 13.37
N GLY A 159 4.01 -1.04 12.89
CA GLY A 159 3.71 -1.31 11.49
C GLY A 159 4.38 -0.33 10.53
N LYS A 160 4.25 0.97 10.77
CA LYS A 160 4.85 2.01 9.91
C LYS A 160 6.38 2.03 9.98
N ALA A 161 6.97 1.72 11.15
CA ALA A 161 8.40 1.49 11.27
C ALA A 161 8.85 0.26 10.46
N GLY A 162 8.08 -0.84 10.52
CA GLY A 162 8.31 -2.03 9.71
C GLY A 162 8.25 -1.77 8.21
N ILE A 163 7.23 -1.07 7.74
CA ILE A 163 7.10 -0.66 6.32
C ILE A 163 8.31 0.16 5.87
N ARG A 164 8.73 1.15 6.67
CA ARG A 164 9.90 1.96 6.38
C ARG A 164 11.18 1.12 6.33
N ALA A 165 11.37 0.23 7.30
CA ALA A 165 12.51 -0.69 7.35
C ALA A 165 12.55 -1.60 6.12
N ILE A 166 11.41 -2.14 5.68
CA ILE A 166 11.29 -2.97 4.47
C ILE A 166 11.73 -2.20 3.23
N ALA A 167 11.24 -0.98 3.02
CA ALA A 167 11.60 -0.17 1.87
C ALA A 167 13.11 0.10 1.82
N LEU A 168 13.66 0.59 2.93
CA LEU A 168 15.09 0.94 3.01
C LEU A 168 16.01 -0.28 2.88
N ALA A 169 15.65 -1.42 3.50
CA ALA A 169 16.47 -2.64 3.47
C ALA A 169 16.50 -3.29 2.08
N LEU A 170 15.37 -3.27 1.35
CA LEU A 170 15.27 -3.95 0.06
C LEU A 170 15.68 -3.04 -1.12
N PHE A 171 15.79 -1.74 -0.92
CA PHE A 171 16.02 -0.77 -1.99
C PHE A 171 17.22 -1.11 -2.87
N ALA A 172 18.41 -1.24 -2.30
CA ALA A 172 19.62 -1.48 -3.06
C ALA A 172 19.58 -2.83 -3.80
N GLN A 173 19.18 -3.90 -3.09
CA GLN A 173 19.13 -5.24 -3.64
C GLN A 173 18.13 -5.37 -4.81
N LEU A 174 16.96 -4.75 -4.71
CA LEU A 174 15.95 -4.84 -5.75
C LEU A 174 16.23 -3.87 -6.91
N LYS A 175 16.88 -2.75 -6.64
CA LYS A 175 17.39 -1.83 -7.68
C LYS A 175 18.34 -2.53 -8.66
N GLU A 176 19.24 -3.39 -8.17
CA GLU A 176 20.14 -4.20 -9.00
C GLU A 176 19.39 -5.15 -9.94
N ARG A 177 18.14 -5.47 -9.61
CA ARG A 177 17.23 -6.33 -10.40
C ARG A 177 16.25 -5.53 -11.26
N GLY A 178 16.41 -4.22 -11.34
CA GLY A 178 15.52 -3.34 -12.10
C GLY A 178 14.18 -3.05 -11.41
N ILE A 179 14.07 -3.29 -10.08
CA ILE A 179 12.84 -3.08 -9.31
C ILE A 179 13.00 -1.88 -8.37
N HIS A 180 12.13 -0.89 -8.50
CA HIS A 180 12.08 0.26 -7.61
C HIS A 180 11.19 -0.06 -6.41
N VAL A 181 11.77 -0.14 -5.20
CA VAL A 181 11.03 -0.22 -3.94
C VAL A 181 11.09 1.12 -3.23
N ALA A 182 9.93 1.69 -2.90
CA ALA A 182 9.88 2.97 -2.22
C ALA A 182 8.70 3.08 -1.25
N THR A 183 8.82 3.96 -0.27
CA THR A 183 7.73 4.32 0.65
C THR A 183 7.45 5.81 0.60
N VAL A 184 6.17 6.18 0.70
CA VAL A 184 5.76 7.55 1.05
C VAL A 184 5.45 7.57 2.54
N THR A 185 6.26 8.29 3.31
CA THR A 185 6.03 8.50 4.76
C THR A 185 5.03 9.63 4.94
N VAL A 186 3.76 9.26 5.16
CA VAL A 186 2.65 10.20 5.32
C VAL A 186 2.64 10.71 6.77
N ALA A 187 2.99 11.98 6.97
CA ALA A 187 3.11 12.58 8.30
C ALA A 187 1.86 13.40 8.72
N LYS A 188 0.77 13.29 7.97
CA LYS A 188 -0.54 13.91 8.25
C LYS A 188 -1.64 12.86 8.32
N LEU A 189 -2.75 13.21 8.97
CA LEU A 189 -3.99 12.44 8.82
C LEU A 189 -4.60 12.76 7.45
N VAL A 190 -4.90 11.72 6.67
CA VAL A 190 -5.46 11.84 5.33
C VAL A 190 -6.88 11.31 5.34
N SER A 191 -7.84 12.17 5.01
CA SER A 191 -9.24 11.79 4.90
C SER A 191 -9.57 11.21 3.52
N PRO A 192 -10.59 10.34 3.40
CA PRO A 192 -11.07 9.90 2.10
C PRO A 192 -11.52 11.06 1.22
N GLN A 193 -11.16 11.03 -0.06
CA GLN A 193 -11.56 12.01 -1.09
C GLN A 193 -11.07 13.45 -0.79
N SER A 194 -10.02 13.60 0.00
CA SER A 194 -9.40 14.89 0.27
C SER A 194 -8.30 15.21 -0.74
N SER A 195 -7.92 16.49 -0.83
CA SER A 195 -6.77 16.94 -1.62
C SER A 195 -5.47 16.28 -1.16
N GLU A 196 -5.33 16.04 0.16
CA GLU A 196 -4.17 15.36 0.74
C GLU A 196 -4.04 13.90 0.23
N ALA A 197 -5.16 13.21 -0.01
CA ALA A 197 -5.12 11.87 -0.59
C ALA A 197 -4.60 11.91 -2.04
N ASP A 198 -4.99 12.92 -2.82
CA ASP A 198 -4.51 13.14 -4.17
C ASP A 198 -3.03 13.55 -4.20
N GLU A 199 -2.59 14.41 -3.29
CA GLU A 199 -1.19 14.82 -3.15
C GLU A 199 -0.28 13.63 -2.77
N VAL A 200 -0.74 12.74 -1.87
CA VAL A 200 -0.02 11.49 -1.56
C VAL A 200 0.03 10.57 -2.79
N ALA A 201 -1.04 10.50 -3.56
CA ALA A 201 -1.07 9.73 -4.81
C ALA A 201 -0.10 10.29 -5.86
N ASP A 202 0.03 11.61 -5.95
CA ASP A 202 1.03 12.26 -6.80
C ASP A 202 2.46 11.98 -6.32
N ALA A 203 2.72 11.97 -5.01
CA ALA A 203 4.03 11.58 -4.47
C ALA A 203 4.39 10.12 -4.82
N PHE A 204 3.43 9.20 -4.81
CA PHE A 204 3.64 7.83 -5.29
C PHE A 204 3.93 7.79 -6.80
N TRP A 205 3.22 8.58 -7.58
CA TRP A 205 3.46 8.69 -9.02
C TRP A 205 4.84 9.27 -9.32
N GLU A 206 5.27 10.30 -8.60
CA GLU A 206 6.61 10.90 -8.72
C GLU A 206 7.70 9.87 -8.46
N LEU A 207 7.59 9.07 -7.36
CA LEU A 207 8.53 8.00 -7.09
C LEU A 207 8.57 6.98 -8.23
N HIS A 208 7.41 6.52 -8.70
CA HIS A 208 7.33 5.56 -9.80
C HIS A 208 7.95 6.08 -11.10
N SER A 209 7.77 7.37 -11.39
CA SER A 209 8.20 8.01 -12.65
C SER A 209 9.69 8.38 -12.68
N GLN A 210 10.42 8.20 -11.56
CA GLN A 210 11.84 8.51 -11.50
C GLN A 210 12.65 7.60 -12.44
N PRO A 211 13.64 8.13 -13.16
CA PRO A 211 14.60 7.30 -13.85
C PRO A 211 15.45 6.52 -12.83
N PRO A 212 15.96 5.31 -13.17
CA PRO A 212 16.68 4.45 -12.24
C PRO A 212 17.87 5.11 -11.51
N SER A 213 18.52 6.08 -12.16
CA SER A 213 19.62 6.85 -11.57
C SER A 213 19.19 7.79 -10.43
N GLN A 214 17.89 8.14 -10.36
CA GLN A 214 17.33 9.08 -9.39
C GLN A 214 16.38 8.41 -8.39
N TRP A 215 16.25 7.09 -8.41
CA TRP A 215 15.37 6.38 -7.50
C TRP A 215 15.66 6.68 -6.05
N LEU A 216 14.62 6.99 -5.31
CA LEU A 216 14.64 7.22 -3.87
C LEU A 216 13.90 6.08 -3.15
N ALA A 217 14.41 5.65 -2.00
CA ALA A 217 13.74 4.63 -1.18
C ALA A 217 12.59 5.21 -0.34
N GLU A 218 12.58 6.52 -0.13
CA GLU A 218 11.59 7.20 0.71
C GLU A 218 11.31 8.62 0.20
N SER A 219 10.05 9.01 0.21
CA SER A 219 9.58 10.40 0.12
C SER A 219 8.73 10.70 1.36
N VAL A 220 8.76 11.94 1.84
CA VAL A 220 7.99 12.37 3.01
C VAL A 220 6.92 13.36 2.57
N TYR A 221 5.67 13.06 2.93
CA TYR A 221 4.53 13.96 2.78
C TYR A 221 4.15 14.54 4.14
N SER A 222 4.29 15.86 4.33
CA SER A 222 4.10 16.59 5.59
C SER A 222 3.24 17.85 5.45
#